data_5a5585abf9229547781abe53c1892cbf
#
_entry.id   5a5585abf9229547781abe53c1892cbf
#
_cell.length_a   1.000
_cell.length_b   1.000
_cell.length_c   1.000
_cell.angle_alpha   90.00
_cell.angle_beta   90.00
_cell.angle_gamma   90.00
#
_symmetry.space_group_name_H-M   'P 1'
#
loop_
_entity.id
_entity.type
_entity.pdbx_description
1 polymer ?
#
loop_
_entity_poly.entity_id
_entity_poly.type
_entity_poly.pdbx_seq_one_letter_code
_entity_poly.pdbx_strand_id
1 'polypeptide(L)'
;RRESADSCRRGGYARPMQFAEFAACAAEIEDEPGDLATVDHVCDLLGDAGTDLPVVVRFLQGRVFPAWDATTLDIGPALLHEAIARAAGQNVDADDVESELADVGEIGAVAATYEFGGQRGLSAFSGGGPDELTVAEVDEQLREIAATIGEGSERRRLDTLFGLFNRASAPEAKFLARLVLGEMRIGVGEGTVRDAIAEAFLDIDVEDTNADGEENGDANADIDADEQVDADGDTDADPEVDDADGAGPPAESGTPDSARVDGDDTDDPVVAVEHALQVSNDYGMVARVARESGREGLDDVGLEVGRPVQAMLAQAGSATEAIDEWGEAVVETKFDGARVQVHYDGETTALFSRNMDDVTDPLPEVVEFVESAIDVPVVLDGEVVAVDDDGAPLPFQEVLRRFRRKYDVEQMREEVRVELRAFDCLHADGDDLLDAPLTERPARLTELLGVATVEEAALDAGHEGIMLKDPQSTYAPGKRGRNWLKRKPDVETLDLVVTGAEWGEGRRANLLGTFLLSAWADGADDRADDGTAGGDAYVTLGKVATGITDEELESLTERLTPHIEHEDGQTVSVEPAVVFEVGYEEIQQSPTYSSGYALRFPRFVGVREDKSPADA
;
A
#
# COMPACT_ATOMS: atom_id res chain seq x y z
N ARG A 1 -6.18 37.65 -10.89
CA ARG A 1 -5.65 36.27 -10.84
C ARG A 1 -4.93 35.79 -12.10
N ARG A 2 -5.06 36.46 -13.27
CA ARG A 2 -4.31 36.15 -14.50
C ARG A 2 -2.92 36.83 -14.61
N GLU A 3 -2.49 37.63 -13.64
CA GLU A 3 -1.20 38.33 -13.68
C GLU A 3 -0.02 37.54 -13.07
N SER A 4 -0.26 36.45 -12.29
CA SER A 4 0.80 35.63 -11.71
C SER A 4 1.31 34.52 -12.67
N ALA A 5 0.46 33.99 -13.53
CA ALA A 5 0.83 32.93 -14.47
C ALA A 5 1.80 33.34 -15.59
N ASP A 6 1.86 34.65 -15.91
CA ASP A 6 2.72 35.17 -17.00
C ASP A 6 4.15 35.51 -16.53
N SER A 7 4.41 35.39 -15.22
CA SER A 7 5.74 35.64 -14.62
C SER A 7 6.69 34.45 -14.75
N CYS A 8 6.18 33.24 -14.83
CA CYS A 8 6.98 31.99 -14.84
C CYS A 8 7.60 31.63 -16.20
N ARG A 9 7.13 32.24 -17.30
CA ARG A 9 7.69 32.01 -18.67
C ARG A 9 8.97 32.76 -19.01
N ARG A 10 9.55 33.51 -18.07
CA ARG A 10 10.83 34.20 -18.29
C ARG A 10 11.94 33.45 -17.56
N GLY A 11 12.78 32.74 -18.30
CA GLY A 11 13.97 32.02 -17.83
C GLY A 11 14.89 32.89 -16.93
N GLY A 12 14.52 33.00 -15.67
CA GLY A 12 15.38 33.43 -14.58
C GLY A 12 15.89 32.17 -13.88
N TYR A 13 17.16 32.14 -13.49
CA TYR A 13 17.71 31.11 -12.62
C TYR A 13 16.79 30.99 -11.39
N ALA A 14 16.01 29.90 -11.33
CA ALA A 14 15.13 29.64 -10.20
C ALA A 14 16.01 29.52 -8.95
N ARG A 15 15.74 30.34 -7.92
CA ARG A 15 16.45 30.20 -6.64
C ARG A 15 16.02 28.88 -6.00
N PRO A 16 16.90 28.21 -5.22
CA PRO A 16 16.50 27.05 -4.42
C PRO A 16 15.34 27.43 -3.49
N MET A 17 14.34 26.53 -3.37
CA MET A 17 13.22 26.72 -2.45
C MET A 17 13.70 26.62 -1.01
N GLN A 18 13.30 27.57 -0.16
CA GLN A 18 13.58 27.48 1.26
C GLN A 18 12.66 26.45 1.91
N PHE A 19 13.18 25.65 2.85
CA PHE A 19 12.37 24.65 3.55
C PHE A 19 11.25 25.33 4.38
N ALA A 20 11.49 26.56 4.85
CA ALA A 20 10.47 27.38 5.50
C ALA A 20 9.29 27.73 4.56
N GLU A 21 9.55 27.95 3.26
CA GLU A 21 8.50 28.19 2.25
C GLU A 21 7.67 26.90 2.04
N PHE A 22 8.34 25.77 1.87
CA PHE A 22 7.67 24.45 1.81
C PHE A 22 6.82 24.19 3.06
N ALA A 23 7.37 24.39 4.26
CA ALA A 23 6.66 24.18 5.51
C ALA A 23 5.43 25.10 5.68
N ALA A 24 5.51 26.33 5.20
CA ALA A 24 4.37 27.25 5.22
C ALA A 24 3.24 26.77 4.29
N CYS A 25 3.56 26.39 3.05
CA CYS A 25 2.57 25.84 2.12
C CYS A 25 1.98 24.52 2.62
N ALA A 26 2.81 23.61 3.19
CA ALA A 26 2.35 22.36 3.75
C ALA A 26 1.38 22.59 4.94
N ALA A 27 1.56 23.63 5.73
CA ALA A 27 0.63 24.00 6.80
C ALA A 27 -0.69 24.56 6.24
N GLU A 28 -0.65 25.35 5.17
CA GLU A 28 -1.86 25.84 4.49
C GLU A 28 -2.66 24.69 3.89
N ILE A 29 -1.99 23.72 3.29
CA ILE A 29 -2.61 22.48 2.75
C ILE A 29 -3.25 21.67 3.88
N GLU A 30 -2.55 21.47 5.01
CA GLU A 30 -3.06 20.71 6.16
C GLU A 30 -4.35 21.33 6.75
N ASP A 31 -4.44 22.66 6.74
CA ASP A 31 -5.59 23.40 7.30
C ASP A 31 -6.78 23.48 6.31
N GLU A 32 -6.62 23.06 5.05
CA GLU A 32 -7.65 23.15 4.02
C GLU A 32 -8.57 21.91 4.05
N PRO A 33 -9.87 22.07 4.33
CA PRO A 33 -10.80 20.94 4.41
C PRO A 33 -11.42 20.51 3.07
N GLY A 34 -11.15 21.22 1.98
CA GLY A 34 -11.80 21.00 0.69
C GLY A 34 -10.86 20.38 -0.34
N ASP A 35 -11.19 19.20 -0.88
CA ASP A 35 -10.33 18.45 -1.80
C ASP A 35 -9.86 19.26 -3.03
N LEU A 36 -10.77 20.01 -3.68
CA LEU A 36 -10.42 20.84 -4.84
C LEU A 36 -9.49 22.01 -4.47
N ALA A 37 -9.72 22.64 -3.30
CA ALA A 37 -8.86 23.71 -2.83
C ALA A 37 -7.47 23.17 -2.41
N THR A 38 -7.40 21.95 -1.92
CA THR A 38 -6.14 21.23 -1.66
C THR A 38 -5.35 21.05 -2.96
N VAL A 39 -5.99 20.64 -4.06
CA VAL A 39 -5.35 20.54 -5.38
C VAL A 39 -4.81 21.91 -5.81
N ASP A 40 -5.60 22.99 -5.70
CA ASP A 40 -5.17 24.38 -6.03
C ASP A 40 -3.89 24.78 -5.26
N HIS A 41 -3.84 24.51 -3.93
CA HIS A 41 -2.66 24.81 -3.11
C HIS A 41 -1.44 23.98 -3.50
N VAL A 42 -1.63 22.70 -3.84
CA VAL A 42 -0.55 21.84 -4.34
C VAL A 42 -0.06 22.35 -5.70
N CYS A 43 -0.94 22.75 -6.64
CA CYS A 43 -0.58 23.35 -7.93
C CYS A 43 0.30 24.59 -7.76
N ASP A 44 -0.09 25.50 -6.86
CA ASP A 44 0.69 26.72 -6.59
C ASP A 44 2.10 26.37 -6.08
N LEU A 45 2.20 25.43 -5.13
CA LEU A 45 3.48 24.96 -4.59
C LEU A 45 4.36 24.31 -5.67
N LEU A 46 3.80 23.44 -6.53
CA LEU A 46 4.52 22.79 -7.63
C LEU A 46 5.02 23.83 -8.64
N GLY A 47 4.21 24.86 -8.93
CA GLY A 47 4.58 25.97 -9.82
C GLY A 47 5.78 26.77 -9.30
N ASP A 48 5.88 26.96 -7.98
CA ASP A 48 6.94 27.74 -7.33
C ASP A 48 8.20 26.91 -7.00
N ALA A 49 8.13 25.56 -7.07
CA ALA A 49 9.21 24.65 -6.66
C ALA A 49 10.51 24.76 -7.50
N GLY A 50 10.47 25.37 -8.68
CA GLY A 50 11.65 25.58 -9.52
C GLY A 50 12.42 24.27 -9.80
N THR A 51 13.74 24.27 -9.54
CA THR A 51 14.60 23.08 -9.73
C THR A 51 14.35 21.98 -8.70
N ASP A 52 13.73 22.33 -7.57
CA ASP A 52 13.48 21.43 -6.46
C ASP A 52 12.16 20.65 -6.62
N LEU A 53 11.44 20.86 -7.74
CA LEU A 53 10.14 20.23 -8.03
C LEU A 53 10.12 18.70 -7.75
N PRO A 54 11.07 17.88 -8.22
CA PRO A 54 11.03 16.44 -7.93
C PRO A 54 11.12 16.11 -6.44
N VAL A 55 11.82 16.94 -5.67
CA VAL A 55 11.97 16.77 -4.21
C VAL A 55 10.69 17.20 -3.50
N VAL A 56 10.14 18.37 -3.88
CA VAL A 56 8.90 18.91 -3.31
C VAL A 56 7.75 17.93 -3.47
N VAL A 57 7.60 17.34 -4.66
CA VAL A 57 6.57 16.33 -4.94
C VAL A 57 6.70 15.11 -4.01
N ARG A 58 7.91 14.58 -3.81
CA ARG A 58 8.15 13.47 -2.89
C ARG A 58 7.88 13.86 -1.43
N PHE A 59 8.29 15.05 -1.03
CA PHE A 59 8.08 15.56 0.33
C PHE A 59 6.61 15.73 0.66
N LEU A 60 5.77 16.17 -0.30
CA LEU A 60 4.31 16.21 -0.12
C LEU A 60 3.71 14.84 0.22
N GLN A 61 4.31 13.77 -0.32
CA GLN A 61 3.90 12.38 -0.05
C GLN A 61 4.61 11.77 1.18
N GLY A 62 5.40 12.54 1.93
CA GLY A 62 6.20 12.05 3.05
C GLY A 62 7.40 11.19 2.64
N ARG A 63 7.84 11.26 1.39
CA ARG A 63 8.90 10.41 0.85
C ARG A 63 10.17 11.19 0.54
N VAL A 64 11.31 10.61 0.85
CA VAL A 64 12.64 11.11 0.43
C VAL A 64 13.05 10.47 -0.89
N PHE A 65 12.72 9.19 -1.06
CA PHE A 65 13.01 8.41 -2.26
C PHE A 65 11.76 8.26 -3.14
N PRO A 66 11.92 7.97 -4.43
CA PRO A 66 10.78 7.60 -5.29
C PRO A 66 10.03 6.39 -4.75
N ALA A 67 8.78 6.20 -5.14
CA ALA A 67 7.94 5.12 -4.61
C ALA A 67 8.43 3.71 -4.98
N TRP A 68 9.18 3.59 -6.09
CA TRP A 68 9.81 2.33 -6.51
C TRP A 68 11.11 2.00 -5.74
N ASP A 69 11.68 2.96 -5.01
CA ASP A 69 12.95 2.80 -4.28
C ASP A 69 12.65 2.45 -2.82
N ALA A 70 12.87 1.21 -2.43
CA ALA A 70 12.63 0.69 -1.08
C ALA A 70 13.66 1.18 -0.04
N THR A 71 14.56 2.11 -0.39
CA THR A 71 15.53 2.69 0.54
C THR A 71 14.83 3.39 1.69
N THR A 72 15.18 3.03 2.91
CA THR A 72 14.66 3.62 4.14
C THR A 72 15.70 4.48 4.85
N LEU A 73 15.26 5.41 5.69
CA LEU A 73 16.16 6.20 6.54
C LEU A 73 16.71 5.38 7.71
N ASP A 74 16.12 4.23 8.01
CA ASP A 74 16.42 3.40 9.21
C ASP A 74 16.43 4.23 10.50
N ILE A 75 15.46 5.14 10.64
CA ILE A 75 15.27 5.97 11.82
C ILE A 75 13.97 5.53 12.48
N GLY A 76 14.09 4.90 13.65
CA GLY A 76 12.93 4.60 14.47
C GLY A 76 12.53 5.79 15.38
N PRO A 77 11.34 5.73 15.99
CA PRO A 77 10.84 6.78 16.88
C PRO A 77 11.81 7.17 17.98
N ALA A 78 12.47 6.20 18.64
CA ALA A 78 13.41 6.46 19.74
C ALA A 78 14.60 7.33 19.31
N LEU A 79 15.17 7.10 18.11
CA LEU A 79 16.28 7.90 17.58
C LEU A 79 15.82 9.32 17.21
N LEU A 80 14.61 9.46 16.70
CA LEU A 80 14.01 10.76 16.41
C LEU A 80 13.73 11.55 17.69
N HIS A 81 13.19 10.91 18.75
CA HIS A 81 12.97 11.54 20.05
C HIS A 81 14.30 12.06 20.65
N GLU A 82 15.38 11.26 20.55
CA GLU A 82 16.71 11.67 21.00
C GLU A 82 17.25 12.87 20.20
N ALA A 83 17.02 12.90 18.87
CA ALA A 83 17.44 14.01 18.02
C ALA A 83 16.72 15.31 18.36
N ILE A 84 15.39 15.26 18.55
CA ILE A 84 14.56 16.39 18.95
C ILE A 84 14.99 16.89 20.33
N ALA A 85 15.08 16.01 21.33
CA ALA A 85 15.49 16.35 22.68
C ALA A 85 16.86 17.04 22.71
N ARG A 86 17.84 16.47 22.01
CA ARG A 86 19.19 17.02 21.90
C ARG A 86 19.20 18.41 21.26
N ALA A 87 18.36 18.66 20.26
CA ALA A 87 18.24 19.96 19.60
C ALA A 87 17.49 20.99 20.45
N ALA A 88 16.50 20.56 21.24
CA ALA A 88 15.74 21.39 22.17
C ALA A 88 16.61 21.89 23.35
N GLY A 89 17.66 21.14 23.76
CA GLY A 89 18.68 21.60 24.71
C GLY A 89 18.80 20.74 25.94
N GLN A 90 19.68 21.18 26.88
CA GLN A 90 20.14 20.37 28.04
C GLN A 90 19.05 19.99 29.06
N ASN A 91 17.87 20.56 29.00
CA ASN A 91 16.78 20.32 29.94
C ASN A 91 15.66 19.43 29.37
N VAL A 92 15.84 18.89 28.19
CA VAL A 92 14.89 17.99 27.52
C VAL A 92 15.61 16.68 27.22
N ASP A 93 15.04 15.57 27.59
CA ASP A 93 15.50 14.23 27.23
C ASP A 93 14.48 13.51 26.33
N ALA A 94 14.82 12.30 25.87
CA ALA A 94 13.95 11.54 24.97
C ALA A 94 12.64 11.10 25.65
N ASP A 95 12.68 10.86 26.96
CA ASP A 95 11.51 10.46 27.75
C ASP A 95 10.52 11.64 27.87
N ASP A 96 11.03 12.89 27.94
CA ASP A 96 10.17 14.09 27.89
C ASP A 96 9.44 14.20 26.56
N VAL A 97 10.13 13.94 25.43
CA VAL A 97 9.52 13.96 24.07
C VAL A 97 8.49 12.85 23.93
N GLU A 98 8.77 11.65 24.42
CA GLU A 98 7.83 10.52 24.40
C GLU A 98 6.59 10.80 25.26
N SER A 99 6.77 11.41 26.44
CA SER A 99 5.66 11.80 27.32
C SER A 99 4.78 12.87 26.66
N GLU A 100 5.38 13.87 26.00
CA GLU A 100 4.63 14.91 25.29
C GLU A 100 3.92 14.33 24.06
N LEU A 101 4.53 13.34 23.38
CA LEU A 101 3.89 12.62 22.27
C LEU A 101 2.66 11.85 22.74
N ALA A 102 2.69 11.23 23.92
CA ALA A 102 1.53 10.53 24.47
C ALA A 102 0.35 11.49 24.76
N ASP A 103 0.65 12.75 25.12
CA ASP A 103 -0.36 13.77 25.39
C ASP A 103 -0.90 14.45 24.11
N VAL A 104 -0.03 14.69 23.13
CA VAL A 104 -0.32 15.44 21.89
C VAL A 104 -0.79 14.52 20.76
N GLY A 105 -0.27 13.28 20.69
CA GLY A 105 -0.66 12.24 19.73
C GLY A 105 0.03 12.33 18.36
N GLU A 106 0.92 13.35 18.11
CA GLU A 106 1.59 13.53 16.83
C GLU A 106 2.99 14.17 17.00
N ILE A 107 4.01 13.51 16.44
CA ILE A 107 5.43 13.88 16.66
C ILE A 107 5.81 15.23 16.05
N GLY A 108 5.23 15.60 14.90
CA GLY A 108 5.49 16.91 14.28
C GLY A 108 4.96 18.06 15.14
N ALA A 109 3.77 17.90 15.73
CA ALA A 109 3.22 18.87 16.65
C ALA A 109 4.09 18.98 17.92
N VAL A 110 4.59 17.86 18.44
CA VAL A 110 5.55 17.84 19.55
C VAL A 110 6.84 18.58 19.17
N ALA A 111 7.43 18.28 18.02
CA ALA A 111 8.63 18.97 17.54
C ALA A 111 8.43 20.50 17.44
N ALA A 112 7.23 20.94 17.04
CA ALA A 112 6.90 22.36 16.93
C ALA A 112 6.75 23.09 18.28
N THR A 113 6.64 22.38 19.43
CA THR A 113 6.58 23.02 20.76
C THR A 113 7.94 23.50 21.24
N TYR A 114 9.02 22.96 20.68
CA TYR A 114 10.38 23.30 21.10
C TYR A 114 10.97 24.47 20.32
N GLU A 115 11.78 25.30 21.00
CA GLU A 115 12.62 26.32 20.37
C GLU A 115 14.02 25.74 20.10
N PHE A 116 14.35 25.60 18.81
CA PHE A 116 15.65 25.11 18.37
C PHE A 116 16.67 26.25 18.15
N GLY A 117 17.96 25.91 17.96
CA GLY A 117 19.00 26.88 17.65
C GLY A 117 19.65 27.57 18.85
N GLY A 118 19.32 27.15 20.09
CA GLY A 118 19.97 27.67 21.33
C GLY A 118 21.44 27.30 21.47
N GLN A 119 21.94 26.29 20.76
CA GLN A 119 23.33 25.83 20.77
C GLN A 119 24.15 26.34 19.59
N ARG A 120 24.02 27.64 19.27
CA ARG A 120 24.85 28.28 18.25
C ARG A 120 26.30 28.31 18.68
N GLY A 121 27.15 27.50 18.04
CA GLY A 121 28.60 27.54 18.25
C GLY A 121 29.24 28.86 17.82
N LEU A 122 30.58 28.96 17.91
CA LEU A 122 31.36 30.16 17.53
C LEU A 122 31.13 30.72 16.13
N SER A 123 30.44 29.97 15.22
CA SER A 123 30.03 30.40 13.89
C SER A 123 29.02 31.56 13.92
N ALA A 124 28.22 31.72 14.97
CA ALA A 124 27.31 32.86 15.18
C ALA A 124 28.01 34.24 15.23
N PHE A 125 29.33 34.25 15.41
CA PHE A 125 30.13 35.47 15.43
C PHE A 125 30.73 35.86 14.08
N SER A 126 30.56 35.08 13.01
CA SER A 126 31.13 35.36 11.69
C SER A 126 30.21 36.10 10.73
N GLY A 127 29.13 36.72 11.17
CA GLY A 127 28.38 37.75 10.41
C GLY A 127 27.55 37.23 9.23
N GLY A 128 27.33 35.93 9.12
CA GLY A 128 26.29 35.35 8.27
C GLY A 128 24.96 35.30 9.02
N GLY A 129 23.84 35.60 8.37
CA GLY A 129 22.49 35.33 8.91
C GLY A 129 22.30 33.85 9.29
N PRO A 130 21.22 33.45 9.92
CA PRO A 130 20.95 32.03 10.12
C PRO A 130 21.05 31.31 8.77
N ASP A 131 21.84 30.24 8.71
CA ASP A 131 21.89 29.34 7.55
C ASP A 131 20.48 28.72 7.43
N GLU A 132 19.63 29.34 6.61
CA GLU A 132 18.28 28.87 6.32
C GLU A 132 18.38 27.53 5.60
N LEU A 133 17.52 26.58 5.97
CA LEU A 133 17.44 25.28 5.31
C LEU A 133 16.80 25.42 3.95
N THR A 134 17.39 24.83 2.92
CA THR A 134 16.74 24.66 1.61
C THR A 134 16.15 23.25 1.49
N VAL A 135 15.13 23.09 0.62
CA VAL A 135 14.54 21.77 0.30
C VAL A 135 15.61 20.81 -0.19
N ALA A 136 16.50 21.26 -1.08
CA ALA A 136 17.60 20.45 -1.60
C ALA A 136 18.58 20.00 -0.51
N GLU A 137 18.94 20.88 0.45
CA GLU A 137 19.82 20.50 1.56
C GLU A 137 19.17 19.47 2.50
N VAL A 138 17.87 19.59 2.75
CA VAL A 138 17.13 18.61 3.55
C VAL A 138 17.13 17.26 2.85
N ASP A 139 16.82 17.21 1.54
CA ASP A 139 16.88 15.97 0.74
C ASP A 139 18.28 15.34 0.77
N GLU A 140 19.33 16.14 0.53
CA GLU A 140 20.72 15.66 0.54
C GLU A 140 21.11 15.03 1.88
N GLN A 141 20.80 15.70 3.00
CA GLN A 141 21.13 15.21 4.33
C GLN A 141 20.33 13.96 4.73
N LEU A 142 19.05 13.88 4.34
CA LEU A 142 18.23 12.69 4.57
C LEU A 142 18.76 11.49 3.73
N ARG A 143 19.18 11.71 2.48
CA ARG A 143 19.83 10.68 1.67
C ARG A 143 21.18 10.24 2.25
N GLU A 144 21.96 11.17 2.84
CA GLU A 144 23.22 10.83 3.54
C GLU A 144 22.92 9.96 4.78
N ILE A 145 21.83 10.23 5.50
CA ILE A 145 21.37 9.38 6.61
C ILE A 145 21.10 7.95 6.13
N ALA A 146 20.33 7.78 5.05
CA ALA A 146 20.01 6.48 4.48
C ALA A 146 21.27 5.71 4.05
N ALA A 147 22.23 6.40 3.44
CA ALA A 147 23.49 5.81 2.99
C ALA A 147 24.47 5.47 4.13
N THR A 148 24.15 5.88 5.37
CA THR A 148 25.04 5.68 6.52
C THR A 148 24.92 4.26 7.07
N ILE A 149 25.92 3.40 6.80
CA ILE A 149 25.98 2.00 7.22
C ILE A 149 27.20 1.70 8.12
N GLY A 150 27.19 0.55 8.78
CA GLY A 150 28.31 0.01 9.55
C GLY A 150 28.42 0.54 10.98
N GLU A 151 29.54 0.25 11.66
CA GLU A 151 29.74 0.58 13.07
C GLU A 151 29.63 2.09 13.32
N GLY A 152 28.80 2.48 14.31
CA GLY A 152 28.55 3.88 14.68
C GLY A 152 27.61 4.62 13.71
N SER A 153 26.89 3.93 12.84
CA SER A 153 25.88 4.53 11.93
C SER A 153 24.80 5.29 12.70
N GLU A 154 24.25 4.71 13.74
CA GLU A 154 23.21 5.33 14.58
C GLU A 154 23.65 6.71 15.13
N ARG A 155 24.87 6.80 15.64
CA ARG A 155 25.40 8.08 16.13
C ARG A 155 25.56 9.12 15.01
N ARG A 156 26.00 8.68 13.81
CA ARG A 156 26.15 9.59 12.65
C ARG A 156 24.79 10.09 12.19
N ARG A 157 23.79 9.19 12.11
CA ARG A 157 22.40 9.55 11.81
C ARG A 157 21.85 10.55 12.83
N LEU A 158 22.06 10.29 14.12
CA LEU A 158 21.67 11.21 15.20
C LEU A 158 22.35 12.58 15.08
N ASP A 159 23.65 12.64 14.77
CA ASP A 159 24.38 13.89 14.62
C ASP A 159 23.88 14.70 13.41
N THR A 160 23.51 14.06 12.29
CA THR A 160 22.91 14.71 11.12
C THR A 160 21.50 15.24 11.42
N LEU A 161 20.64 14.42 12.05
CA LEU A 161 19.30 14.86 12.48
C LEU A 161 19.36 16.04 13.43
N PHE A 162 20.24 15.95 14.43
CA PHE A 162 20.48 17.07 15.36
C PHE A 162 20.87 18.35 14.60
N GLY A 163 21.72 18.23 13.57
CA GLY A 163 22.12 19.37 12.73
C GLY A 163 20.92 20.01 12.00
N LEU A 164 20.02 19.19 11.46
CA LEU A 164 18.80 19.65 10.79
C LEU A 164 17.85 20.35 11.78
N PHE A 165 17.48 19.69 12.89
CA PHE A 165 16.59 20.29 13.89
C PHE A 165 17.15 21.56 14.53
N ASN A 166 18.46 21.62 14.80
CA ASN A 166 19.10 22.80 15.38
C ASN A 166 19.04 24.04 14.45
N ARG A 167 18.83 23.87 13.15
CA ARG A 167 18.66 24.94 12.16
C ARG A 167 17.18 25.27 11.90
N ALA A 168 16.28 24.32 12.14
CA ALA A 168 14.87 24.43 11.85
C ALA A 168 14.14 25.41 12.78
N SER A 169 13.21 26.17 12.23
CA SER A 169 12.17 26.87 12.98
C SER A 169 11.09 25.87 13.45
N ALA A 170 10.19 26.27 14.32
CA ALA A 170 9.12 25.40 14.81
C ALA A 170 8.23 24.82 13.69
N PRO A 171 7.76 25.58 12.67
CA PRO A 171 7.05 25.00 11.54
C PRO A 171 7.89 24.04 10.71
N GLU A 172 9.17 24.35 10.46
CA GLU A 172 10.07 23.47 9.72
C GLU A 172 10.31 22.17 10.50
N ALA A 173 10.48 22.24 11.83
CA ALA A 173 10.68 21.07 12.68
C ALA A 173 9.47 20.12 12.66
N LYS A 174 8.25 20.66 12.58
CA LYS A 174 7.02 19.88 12.41
C LYS A 174 7.10 18.96 11.20
N PHE A 175 7.33 19.54 10.03
CA PHE A 175 7.33 18.79 8.77
C PHE A 175 8.61 17.96 8.59
N LEU A 176 9.74 18.40 9.15
CA LEU A 176 10.95 17.59 9.19
C LEU A 176 10.76 16.30 9.99
N ALA A 177 10.14 16.37 11.19
CA ALA A 177 9.86 15.19 11.99
C ALA A 177 8.93 14.20 11.28
N ARG A 178 7.89 14.72 10.62
CA ARG A 178 6.96 13.92 9.82
C ARG A 178 7.64 13.27 8.62
N LEU A 179 8.45 14.02 7.89
CA LEU A 179 9.19 13.51 6.73
C LEU A 179 10.18 12.40 7.12
N VAL A 180 10.84 12.52 8.27
CA VAL A 180 11.77 11.51 8.80
C VAL A 180 11.07 10.18 9.08
N LEU A 181 9.82 10.22 9.55
CA LEU A 181 9.00 9.01 9.78
C LEU A 181 8.17 8.57 8.56
N GLY A 182 8.22 9.32 7.45
CA GLY A 182 7.43 9.00 6.26
C GLY A 182 5.94 9.33 6.38
N GLU A 183 5.54 10.17 7.35
CA GLU A 183 4.14 10.46 7.67
C GLU A 183 3.83 11.96 7.56
N MET A 184 3.67 12.48 6.36
CA MET A 184 3.44 13.94 6.18
C MET A 184 2.11 14.41 6.78
N ARG A 185 1.03 13.63 6.67
CA ARG A 185 -0.30 13.88 7.28
C ARG A 185 -0.90 15.26 6.96
N ILE A 186 -0.82 15.68 5.70
CA ILE A 186 -1.38 16.95 5.21
C ILE A 186 -2.62 16.77 4.32
N GLY A 187 -3.22 15.58 4.30
CA GLY A 187 -4.39 15.30 3.46
C GLY A 187 -4.10 15.17 1.96
N VAL A 188 -2.83 15.07 1.56
CA VAL A 188 -2.42 14.92 0.16
C VAL A 188 -2.20 13.45 -0.16
N GLY A 189 -3.11 12.87 -0.95
CA GLY A 189 -2.99 11.53 -1.50
C GLY A 189 -2.32 11.50 -2.88
N GLU A 190 -2.12 10.30 -3.41
CA GLU A 190 -1.55 10.08 -4.75
C GLU A 190 -2.40 10.74 -5.85
N GLY A 191 -3.74 10.64 -5.74
CA GLY A 191 -4.67 11.30 -6.66
C GLY A 191 -4.55 12.81 -6.66
N THR A 192 -4.44 13.44 -5.48
CA THR A 192 -4.26 14.90 -5.34
C THR A 192 -2.98 15.37 -6.04
N VAL A 193 -1.87 14.62 -5.88
CA VAL A 193 -0.59 14.98 -6.53
C VAL A 193 -0.67 14.80 -8.04
N ARG A 194 -1.30 13.71 -8.52
CA ARG A 194 -1.55 13.45 -9.95
C ARG A 194 -2.33 14.59 -10.59
N ASP A 195 -3.47 14.95 -9.99
CA ASP A 195 -4.37 16.00 -10.49
C ASP A 195 -3.66 17.36 -10.48
N ALA A 196 -2.92 17.65 -9.43
CA ALA A 196 -2.12 18.88 -9.34
C ALA A 196 -1.00 18.95 -10.40
N ILE A 197 -0.33 17.83 -10.73
CA ILE A 197 0.68 17.80 -11.81
C ILE A 197 0.00 18.10 -13.16
N ALA A 198 -1.14 17.46 -13.42
CA ALA A 198 -1.90 17.68 -14.65
C ALA A 198 -2.33 19.16 -14.78
N GLU A 199 -2.92 19.72 -13.73
CA GLU A 199 -3.39 21.10 -13.73
C GLU A 199 -2.26 22.14 -13.80
N ALA A 200 -1.15 21.91 -13.07
CA ALA A 200 -0.04 22.87 -13.02
C ALA A 200 0.78 22.94 -14.32
N PHE A 201 0.92 21.83 -15.06
CA PHE A 201 1.91 21.73 -16.14
C PHE A 201 1.34 21.34 -17.51
N LEU A 202 0.13 20.79 -17.58
CA LEU A 202 -0.51 20.48 -18.85
C LEU A 202 -1.60 21.50 -19.10
N ASP A 203 -1.50 22.23 -20.22
CA ASP A 203 -2.53 23.20 -20.61
C ASP A 203 -3.86 22.43 -20.80
N ILE A 204 -4.78 22.59 -19.87
CA ILE A 204 -6.17 22.23 -20.10
C ILE A 204 -6.69 23.27 -21.08
N ASP A 205 -6.77 22.95 -22.36
CA ASP A 205 -7.51 23.75 -23.34
C ASP A 205 -8.98 23.75 -22.89
N VAL A 206 -9.31 24.70 -22.03
CA VAL A 206 -10.71 25.07 -21.81
C VAL A 206 -11.16 25.71 -23.12
N GLU A 207 -11.57 24.88 -24.10
CA GLU A 207 -12.33 25.35 -25.23
C GLU A 207 -13.51 26.14 -24.67
N ASP A 208 -13.52 27.42 -25.02
CA ASP A 208 -14.54 28.40 -24.71
C ASP A 208 -15.93 27.88 -25.14
N THR A 209 -16.62 27.12 -24.29
CA THR A 209 -18.03 26.78 -24.45
C THR A 209 -18.94 27.94 -24.07
N ASN A 210 -18.50 29.16 -24.34
CA ASN A 210 -19.28 30.40 -24.24
C ASN A 210 -19.26 31.18 -25.55
N ALA A 211 -19.73 30.58 -26.64
CA ALA A 211 -20.19 31.31 -27.81
C ALA A 211 -21.43 30.60 -28.34
N ASP A 212 -22.57 31.00 -27.85
CA ASP A 212 -23.81 31.28 -28.57
C ASP A 212 -24.97 31.29 -27.57
N GLY A 213 -25.08 32.42 -26.88
CA GLY A 213 -26.27 32.75 -26.09
C GLY A 213 -27.24 33.53 -26.99
N GLU A 214 -28.17 32.86 -27.59
CA GLU A 214 -29.40 33.55 -28.06
C GLU A 214 -30.48 33.48 -26.99
N GLU A 215 -30.89 34.64 -26.57
CA GLU A 215 -32.07 34.90 -25.73
C GLU A 215 -33.32 34.28 -26.31
N ASN A 216 -34.11 33.55 -25.52
CA ASN A 216 -35.56 33.62 -25.61
C ASN A 216 -36.26 33.10 -24.35
N GLY A 217 -36.89 34.02 -23.65
CA GLY A 217 -38.31 34.04 -23.32
C GLY A 217 -38.84 33.05 -22.25
N ASP A 218 -39.11 33.65 -21.09
CA ASP A 218 -40.22 33.34 -20.16
C ASP A 218 -41.16 32.17 -20.48
N ALA A 219 -41.27 31.23 -19.54
CA ALA A 219 -42.56 30.72 -19.10
C ALA A 219 -42.43 30.00 -17.75
N ASN A 220 -43.06 30.59 -16.76
CA ASN A 220 -43.42 30.06 -15.46
C ASN A 220 -44.33 28.81 -15.61
N ALA A 221 -44.06 27.75 -14.85
CA ALA A 221 -45.09 26.83 -14.37
C ALA A 221 -44.56 26.02 -13.18
N ASP A 222 -45.17 26.28 -12.03
CA ASP A 222 -45.18 25.47 -10.82
C ASP A 222 -45.63 24.03 -11.14
N ILE A 223 -45.00 23.02 -10.53
CA ILE A 223 -45.65 21.76 -10.17
C ILE A 223 -44.95 21.18 -8.94
N ASP A 224 -45.83 20.78 -8.02
CA ASP A 224 -45.67 20.27 -6.67
C ASP A 224 -44.87 18.95 -6.51
N ALA A 225 -44.50 18.78 -5.26
CA ALA A 225 -43.85 17.67 -4.58
C ALA A 225 -44.53 16.29 -4.69
N ASP A 226 -43.73 15.31 -4.30
CA ASP A 226 -43.99 13.94 -3.88
C ASP A 226 -43.86 12.84 -4.92
N GLU A 227 -42.75 12.13 -4.82
CA GLU A 227 -42.79 10.67 -4.80
C GLU A 227 -41.47 10.11 -4.25
N GLN A 228 -41.57 9.41 -3.11
CA GLN A 228 -40.58 8.52 -2.56
C GLN A 228 -40.41 7.32 -3.50
N VAL A 229 -39.18 6.99 -3.83
CA VAL A 229 -38.83 5.67 -4.37
C VAL A 229 -37.62 5.14 -3.62
N ASP A 230 -37.87 4.01 -2.97
CA ASP A 230 -36.90 3.17 -2.29
C ASP A 230 -35.82 2.72 -3.29
N ALA A 231 -34.57 2.81 -2.90
CA ALA A 231 -33.46 2.20 -3.62
C ALA A 231 -32.67 1.34 -2.64
N ASP A 232 -32.99 0.05 -2.65
CA ASP A 232 -32.09 -1.01 -2.21
C ASP A 232 -30.91 -1.07 -3.17
N GLY A 233 -29.71 -0.90 -2.66
CA GLY A 233 -28.46 -1.01 -3.39
C GLY A 233 -27.43 -1.71 -2.55
N ASP A 234 -27.37 -3.04 -2.69
CA ASP A 234 -26.26 -3.88 -2.23
C ASP A 234 -24.96 -3.36 -2.82
N THR A 235 -24.01 -3.01 -1.96
CA THR A 235 -22.61 -2.86 -2.34
C THR A 235 -21.76 -3.67 -1.39
N ASP A 236 -21.47 -4.91 -1.80
CA ASP A 236 -20.42 -5.74 -1.21
C ASP A 236 -19.05 -5.12 -1.48
N ALA A 237 -18.48 -4.51 -0.48
CA ALA A 237 -17.09 -4.08 -0.47
C ALA A 237 -16.30 -4.98 0.50
N ASP A 238 -15.49 -5.86 -0.08
CA ASP A 238 -14.60 -6.79 0.61
C ASP A 238 -13.32 -6.07 1.06
N PRO A 239 -13.02 -5.91 2.35
CA PRO A 239 -11.73 -5.38 2.80
C PRO A 239 -10.69 -6.50 2.90
N GLU A 240 -9.71 -6.47 2.00
CA GLU A 240 -8.50 -7.31 2.15
C GLU A 240 -7.70 -6.85 3.38
N VAL A 241 -7.44 -7.79 4.29
CA VAL A 241 -6.55 -7.58 5.43
C VAL A 241 -5.15 -8.03 5.03
N ASP A 242 -4.24 -7.08 4.88
CA ASP A 242 -2.82 -7.37 4.74
C ASP A 242 -2.21 -7.74 6.11
N ASP A 243 -1.63 -8.94 6.18
CA ASP A 243 -0.74 -9.32 7.28
C ASP A 243 0.61 -8.62 7.09
N ALA A 244 0.80 -7.50 7.77
CA ALA A 244 2.14 -6.97 8.03
C ALA A 244 2.11 -6.18 9.33
N ASP A 245 3.00 -6.57 10.24
CA ASP A 245 3.43 -5.71 11.34
C ASP A 245 4.07 -4.44 10.75
N GLY A 246 3.35 -3.34 10.81
CA GLY A 246 3.80 -2.04 10.32
C GLY A 246 2.60 -1.20 9.91
N ALA A 247 2.42 -0.08 10.55
CA ALA A 247 1.33 0.86 10.35
C ALA A 247 1.01 1.09 8.87
N GLY A 248 -0.12 0.56 8.42
CA GLY A 248 -0.66 0.82 7.10
C GLY A 248 -1.31 2.21 7.04
N PRO A 249 -1.33 2.85 5.87
CA PRO A 249 -1.96 4.15 5.69
C PRO A 249 -3.48 4.06 5.94
N PRO A 250 -4.12 5.19 6.30
CA PRO A 250 -5.56 5.21 6.59
C PRO A 250 -6.38 4.86 5.35
N ALA A 251 -7.48 4.16 5.57
CA ALA A 251 -8.40 3.67 4.56
C ALA A 251 -8.85 4.78 3.60
N GLU A 252 -8.72 4.52 2.32
CA GLU A 252 -9.16 5.40 1.25
C GLU A 252 -10.67 5.59 1.26
N SER A 253 -11.10 6.84 1.26
CA SER A 253 -12.47 7.26 0.94
C SER A 253 -12.73 7.02 -0.56
N GLY A 254 -13.76 6.27 -0.84
CA GLY A 254 -14.29 5.81 -2.13
C GLY A 254 -13.84 6.54 -3.39
N THR A 255 -13.16 5.80 -4.26
CA THR A 255 -13.00 6.17 -5.65
C THR A 255 -14.33 6.03 -6.40
N PRO A 256 -14.72 6.98 -7.24
CA PRO A 256 -15.87 6.80 -8.11
C PRO A 256 -15.60 5.68 -9.13
N ASP A 257 -16.62 4.88 -9.35
CA ASP A 257 -16.80 3.82 -10.33
C ASP A 257 -16.05 4.13 -11.64
N SER A 258 -15.00 3.38 -11.96
CA SER A 258 -14.33 3.48 -13.24
C SER A 258 -15.21 2.82 -14.30
N ALA A 259 -16.15 3.62 -14.83
CA ALA A 259 -16.85 3.30 -16.07
C ALA A 259 -15.83 2.94 -17.16
N ARG A 260 -16.19 1.96 -18.02
CA ARG A 260 -15.51 1.65 -19.28
C ARG A 260 -15.01 2.93 -19.94
N VAL A 261 -13.73 3.00 -20.18
CA VAL A 261 -13.17 3.96 -21.14
C VAL A 261 -13.56 3.47 -22.52
N ASP A 262 -14.79 3.82 -22.95
CA ASP A 262 -15.18 3.74 -24.35
C ASP A 262 -14.41 4.86 -25.08
N GLY A 263 -13.59 4.47 -26.06
CA GLY A 263 -12.62 5.25 -26.79
C GLY A 263 -12.99 6.70 -27.07
N ASP A 264 -12.13 7.58 -26.70
CA ASP A 264 -11.71 8.90 -27.16
C ASP A 264 -11.25 9.87 -26.03
N ASP A 265 -11.00 9.38 -24.81
CA ASP A 265 -10.46 10.19 -23.69
C ASP A 265 -8.91 10.21 -23.65
N THR A 266 -8.25 9.88 -24.77
CA THR A 266 -6.79 9.98 -24.83
C THR A 266 -6.27 11.41 -24.70
N ASP A 267 -7.14 12.44 -24.77
CA ASP A 267 -6.77 13.84 -24.63
C ASP A 267 -6.84 14.38 -23.20
N ASP A 268 -7.31 13.62 -22.22
CA ASP A 268 -7.34 14.04 -20.81
C ASP A 268 -5.92 14.15 -20.23
N PRO A 269 -5.51 15.33 -19.74
CA PRO A 269 -4.21 15.55 -19.10
C PRO A 269 -3.95 14.64 -17.91
N VAL A 270 -4.98 14.34 -17.11
CA VAL A 270 -4.89 13.46 -15.93
C VAL A 270 -4.55 12.03 -16.33
N VAL A 271 -5.12 11.53 -17.44
CA VAL A 271 -4.83 10.19 -17.96
C VAL A 271 -3.37 10.07 -18.38
N ALA A 272 -2.80 11.09 -19.04
CA ALA A 272 -1.39 11.07 -19.43
C ALA A 272 -0.44 11.04 -18.22
N VAL A 273 -0.72 11.86 -17.19
CA VAL A 273 0.05 11.85 -15.93
C VAL A 273 -0.08 10.51 -15.24
N GLU A 274 -1.30 9.95 -15.17
CA GLU A 274 -1.55 8.67 -14.52
C GLU A 274 -0.81 7.52 -15.23
N HIS A 275 -0.83 7.48 -16.56
CA HIS A 275 -0.08 6.48 -17.34
C HIS A 275 1.43 6.55 -17.04
N ALA A 276 2.02 7.75 -17.09
CA ALA A 276 3.43 7.95 -16.78
C ALA A 276 3.79 7.55 -15.34
N LEU A 277 2.88 7.79 -14.36
CA LEU A 277 3.05 7.36 -12.98
C LEU A 277 2.99 5.85 -12.82
N GLN A 278 2.06 5.17 -13.51
CA GLN A 278 1.92 3.72 -13.48
C GLN A 278 3.19 3.00 -13.96
N VAL A 279 3.81 3.55 -15.02
CA VAL A 279 4.99 2.98 -15.65
C VAL A 279 6.27 3.30 -14.87
N SER A 280 6.39 4.52 -14.34
CA SER A 280 7.63 4.97 -13.69
C SER A 280 7.64 4.82 -12.18
N ASN A 281 6.47 4.86 -11.55
CA ASN A 281 6.29 4.93 -10.10
C ASN A 281 7.17 6.03 -9.44
N ASP A 282 7.38 7.15 -10.15
CA ASP A 282 8.20 8.30 -9.74
C ASP A 282 7.48 9.62 -9.99
N TYR A 283 6.71 10.07 -9.01
CA TYR A 283 5.97 11.34 -9.05
C TYR A 283 6.86 12.55 -9.30
N GLY A 284 8.09 12.54 -8.74
CA GLY A 284 9.04 13.64 -8.93
C GLY A 284 9.57 13.72 -10.37
N MET A 285 9.84 12.57 -10.99
CA MET A 285 10.25 12.49 -12.39
C MET A 285 9.10 12.90 -13.30
N VAL A 286 7.89 12.38 -13.08
CA VAL A 286 6.70 12.69 -13.87
C VAL A 286 6.37 14.18 -13.82
N ALA A 287 6.39 14.81 -12.64
CA ALA A 287 6.18 16.26 -12.52
C ALA A 287 7.23 17.08 -13.29
N ARG A 288 8.49 16.64 -13.26
CA ARG A 288 9.57 17.28 -14.03
C ARG A 288 9.33 17.14 -15.53
N VAL A 289 9.00 15.93 -16.02
CA VAL A 289 8.74 15.67 -17.45
C VAL A 289 7.52 16.47 -17.91
N ALA A 290 6.43 16.47 -17.14
CA ALA A 290 5.24 17.27 -17.43
C ALA A 290 5.57 18.75 -17.61
N ARG A 291 6.38 19.32 -16.70
CA ARG A 291 6.80 20.73 -16.77
C ARG A 291 7.75 21.03 -17.93
N GLU A 292 8.72 20.16 -18.23
CA GLU A 292 9.78 20.39 -19.21
C GLU A 292 9.34 20.09 -20.64
N SER A 293 8.53 19.05 -20.82
CA SER A 293 8.18 18.48 -22.13
C SER A 293 6.67 18.35 -22.37
N GLY A 294 5.85 18.71 -21.37
CA GLY A 294 4.40 18.61 -21.47
C GLY A 294 3.92 17.17 -21.70
N ARG A 295 2.79 17.04 -22.37
CA ARG A 295 2.15 15.77 -22.68
C ARG A 295 3.04 14.85 -23.54
N GLU A 296 3.65 15.39 -24.60
CA GLU A 296 4.52 14.61 -25.50
C GLU A 296 5.64 13.90 -24.73
N GLY A 297 6.21 14.58 -23.72
CA GLY A 297 7.23 13.96 -22.87
C GLY A 297 6.68 12.88 -21.93
N LEU A 298 5.42 13.00 -21.48
CA LEU A 298 4.76 11.98 -20.65
C LEU A 298 4.43 10.71 -21.46
N ASP A 299 3.99 10.87 -22.70
CA ASP A 299 3.70 9.78 -23.62
C ASP A 299 4.98 8.96 -23.96
N ASP A 300 6.16 9.59 -23.88
CA ASP A 300 7.47 8.93 -24.06
C ASP A 300 7.99 8.20 -22.80
N VAL A 301 7.28 8.28 -21.66
CA VAL A 301 7.69 7.59 -20.43
C VAL A 301 7.36 6.10 -20.54
N GLY A 302 8.38 5.26 -20.72
CA GLY A 302 8.28 3.80 -20.82
C GLY A 302 8.87 3.06 -19.62
N LEU A 303 8.79 1.73 -19.66
CA LEU A 303 9.40 0.84 -18.67
C LEU A 303 10.93 1.00 -18.68
N GLU A 304 11.50 0.98 -17.49
CA GLU A 304 12.95 0.96 -17.29
C GLU A 304 13.36 -0.31 -16.55
N VAL A 305 14.19 -1.13 -17.19
CA VAL A 305 14.72 -2.35 -16.56
C VAL A 305 15.47 -1.99 -15.27
N GLY A 306 15.16 -2.67 -14.17
CA GLY A 306 15.69 -2.35 -12.85
C GLY A 306 14.83 -1.41 -12.01
N ARG A 307 13.73 -0.86 -12.58
CA ARG A 307 12.74 -0.07 -11.85
C ARG A 307 11.41 -0.83 -11.80
N PRO A 308 10.99 -1.35 -10.64
CA PRO A 308 9.75 -2.10 -10.53
C PRO A 308 8.53 -1.19 -10.73
N VAL A 309 7.50 -1.76 -11.34
CA VAL A 309 6.19 -1.11 -11.49
C VAL A 309 5.16 -1.78 -10.59
N GLN A 310 4.09 -1.07 -10.28
CA GLN A 310 3.02 -1.64 -9.48
C GLN A 310 2.38 -2.84 -10.19
N ALA A 311 2.11 -3.90 -9.43
CA ALA A 311 1.51 -5.10 -9.99
C ALA A 311 0.04 -4.86 -10.37
N MET A 312 -0.39 -5.26 -11.59
CA MET A 312 -1.80 -5.32 -11.95
C MET A 312 -2.54 -6.33 -11.08
N LEU A 313 -3.73 -5.99 -10.58
CA LEU A 313 -4.49 -6.77 -9.63
C LEU A 313 -5.73 -7.39 -10.25
N ALA A 314 -6.10 -8.59 -9.78
CA ALA A 314 -7.32 -9.28 -10.17
C ALA A 314 -8.46 -9.03 -9.17
N GLN A 315 -9.69 -8.96 -9.67
CA GLN A 315 -10.91 -8.99 -8.85
C GLN A 315 -11.37 -10.44 -8.62
N ALA A 316 -12.17 -10.66 -7.59
CA ALA A 316 -12.93 -11.90 -7.48
C ALA A 316 -14.00 -11.96 -8.58
N GLY A 317 -14.21 -13.13 -9.16
CA GLY A 317 -15.21 -13.28 -10.21
C GLY A 317 -15.42 -14.73 -10.66
N SER A 318 -16.38 -14.94 -11.55
CA SER A 318 -16.76 -16.25 -12.05
C SER A 318 -16.47 -16.41 -13.54
N ALA A 319 -16.38 -17.66 -14.01
CA ALA A 319 -16.23 -17.95 -15.43
C ALA A 319 -17.44 -17.49 -16.25
N THR A 320 -18.64 -17.45 -15.65
CA THR A 320 -19.85 -16.96 -16.34
C THR A 320 -19.74 -15.47 -16.60
N GLU A 321 -19.35 -14.68 -15.60
CA GLU A 321 -19.13 -13.23 -15.76
C GLU A 321 -18.07 -12.95 -16.84
N ALA A 322 -16.92 -13.65 -16.80
CA ALA A 322 -15.87 -13.50 -17.79
C ALA A 322 -16.37 -13.75 -19.22
N ILE A 323 -17.11 -14.85 -19.44
CA ILE A 323 -17.63 -15.19 -20.78
C ILE A 323 -18.74 -14.23 -21.20
N ASP A 324 -19.61 -13.79 -20.30
CA ASP A 324 -20.68 -12.85 -20.61
C ASP A 324 -20.13 -11.46 -20.98
N GLU A 325 -19.02 -11.04 -20.36
CA GLU A 325 -18.41 -9.74 -20.60
C GLU A 325 -17.43 -9.74 -21.78
N TRP A 326 -16.56 -10.75 -21.89
CA TRP A 326 -15.47 -10.78 -22.88
C TRP A 326 -15.75 -11.70 -24.07
N GLY A 327 -16.72 -12.62 -23.98
CA GLY A 327 -17.01 -13.63 -24.99
C GLY A 327 -16.09 -14.85 -24.92
N GLU A 328 -14.81 -14.65 -24.63
CA GLU A 328 -13.80 -15.69 -24.40
C GLU A 328 -12.85 -15.24 -23.29
N ALA A 329 -12.21 -16.19 -22.61
CA ALA A 329 -11.26 -15.90 -21.54
C ALA A 329 -10.03 -16.82 -21.64
N VAL A 330 -8.85 -16.27 -21.36
CA VAL A 330 -7.65 -17.06 -21.09
C VAL A 330 -7.77 -17.59 -19.67
N VAL A 331 -7.55 -18.90 -19.49
CA VAL A 331 -7.59 -19.57 -18.20
C VAL A 331 -6.17 -19.97 -17.81
N GLU A 332 -5.71 -19.52 -16.66
CA GLU A 332 -4.40 -19.84 -16.11
C GLU A 332 -4.54 -20.44 -14.71
N THR A 333 -3.50 -21.16 -14.28
CA THR A 333 -3.39 -21.61 -12.89
C THR A 333 -3.17 -20.42 -11.98
N LYS A 334 -3.98 -20.29 -10.91
CA LYS A 334 -3.66 -19.39 -9.79
C LYS A 334 -2.68 -20.11 -8.86
N PHE A 335 -1.42 -19.79 -9.02
CA PHE A 335 -0.36 -20.36 -8.19
C PHE A 335 -0.51 -19.90 -6.72
N ASP A 336 -0.13 -20.76 -5.79
CA ASP A 336 0.00 -20.42 -4.36
C ASP A 336 1.48 -20.13 -4.07
N GLY A 337 1.90 -18.90 -4.28
CA GLY A 337 3.29 -18.48 -4.21
C GLY A 337 3.44 -17.01 -3.89
N ALA A 338 4.64 -16.48 -4.03
CA ALA A 338 4.94 -15.07 -3.90
C ALA A 338 5.14 -14.44 -5.27
N ARG A 339 4.34 -13.43 -5.60
CA ARG A 339 4.46 -12.69 -6.85
C ARG A 339 5.76 -11.91 -6.90
N VAL A 340 6.47 -12.03 -8.01
CA VAL A 340 7.72 -11.31 -8.26
C VAL A 340 7.74 -10.72 -9.66
N GLN A 341 8.34 -9.53 -9.78
CA GLN A 341 8.80 -9.00 -11.05
C GLN A 341 10.27 -9.35 -11.24
N VAL A 342 10.59 -9.86 -12.41
CA VAL A 342 11.97 -10.19 -12.83
C VAL A 342 12.45 -9.12 -13.76
N HIS A 343 13.52 -8.42 -13.40
CA HIS A 343 14.21 -7.45 -14.24
C HIS A 343 15.58 -7.99 -14.59
N TYR A 344 15.86 -8.15 -15.86
CA TYR A 344 17.17 -8.58 -16.37
C TYR A 344 17.64 -7.58 -17.42
N ASP A 345 18.82 -6.98 -17.23
CA ASP A 345 19.38 -5.96 -18.12
C ASP A 345 20.30 -6.52 -19.23
N GLY A 346 20.46 -7.84 -19.29
CA GLY A 346 21.40 -8.55 -20.17
C GLY A 346 22.69 -8.97 -19.47
N GLU A 347 22.94 -8.51 -18.24
CA GLU A 347 24.12 -8.86 -17.43
C GLU A 347 23.73 -9.28 -16.01
N THR A 348 22.78 -8.58 -15.39
CA THR A 348 22.38 -8.77 -13.98
C THR A 348 20.88 -8.87 -13.85
N THR A 349 20.44 -9.69 -12.90
CA THR A 349 19.03 -9.89 -12.57
C THR A 349 18.71 -9.22 -11.24
N ALA A 350 17.60 -8.48 -11.19
CA ALA A 350 16.96 -7.99 -9.97
C ALA A 350 15.55 -8.55 -9.87
N LEU A 351 15.15 -8.97 -8.67
CA LEU A 351 13.84 -9.51 -8.37
C LEU A 351 13.12 -8.59 -7.37
N PHE A 352 11.89 -8.23 -7.68
CA PHE A 352 11.09 -7.36 -6.82
C PHE A 352 9.81 -8.06 -6.38
N SER A 353 9.45 -7.92 -5.10
CA SER A 353 8.19 -8.43 -4.55
C SER A 353 6.97 -7.67 -5.12
N ARG A 354 5.76 -8.14 -4.80
CA ARG A 354 4.52 -7.41 -5.10
C ARG A 354 4.53 -5.96 -4.60
N ASN A 355 5.19 -5.72 -3.47
CA ASN A 355 5.32 -4.39 -2.85
C ASN A 355 6.55 -3.62 -3.34
N MET A 356 7.21 -4.10 -4.41
CA MET A 356 8.41 -3.51 -5.00
C MET A 356 9.67 -3.59 -4.12
N ASP A 357 9.67 -4.41 -3.06
CA ASP A 357 10.87 -4.67 -2.27
C ASP A 357 11.85 -5.54 -3.07
N ASP A 358 13.14 -5.23 -2.97
CA ASP A 358 14.19 -6.07 -3.57
C ASP A 358 14.30 -7.40 -2.82
N VAL A 359 14.01 -8.49 -3.54
CA VAL A 359 14.05 -9.87 -3.06
C VAL A 359 15.03 -10.73 -3.85
N THR A 360 16.04 -10.10 -4.43
CA THR A 360 17.08 -10.77 -5.25
C THR A 360 17.92 -11.72 -4.41
N ASP A 361 18.47 -11.25 -3.30
CA ASP A 361 19.37 -12.04 -2.43
C ASP A 361 18.75 -13.34 -1.91
N PRO A 362 17.47 -13.38 -1.46
CA PRO A 362 16.83 -14.62 -1.01
C PRO A 362 16.59 -15.69 -2.08
N LEU A 363 16.65 -15.34 -3.37
CA LEU A 363 16.21 -16.19 -4.49
C LEU A 363 17.32 -16.44 -5.54
N PRO A 364 18.54 -16.86 -5.15
CA PRO A 364 19.66 -17.01 -6.08
C PRO A 364 19.40 -18.01 -7.20
N GLU A 365 18.59 -19.04 -6.99
CA GLU A 365 18.24 -20.01 -8.04
C GLU A 365 17.35 -19.40 -9.14
N VAL A 366 16.53 -18.44 -8.82
CA VAL A 366 15.73 -17.69 -9.82
C VAL A 366 16.65 -16.79 -10.64
N VAL A 367 17.59 -16.10 -10.00
CA VAL A 367 18.65 -15.31 -10.67
C VAL A 367 19.47 -16.20 -11.63
N GLU A 368 20.01 -17.32 -11.14
CA GLU A 368 20.77 -18.28 -11.94
C GLU A 368 19.96 -18.80 -13.14
N PHE A 369 18.68 -19.09 -12.96
CA PHE A 369 17.80 -19.53 -14.03
C PHE A 369 17.64 -18.44 -15.11
N VAL A 370 17.29 -17.21 -14.72
CA VAL A 370 17.06 -16.09 -15.64
C VAL A 370 18.32 -15.79 -16.44
N GLU A 371 19.47 -15.64 -15.79
CA GLU A 371 20.77 -15.36 -16.44
C GLU A 371 21.26 -16.48 -17.35
N SER A 372 20.82 -17.73 -17.12
CA SER A 372 21.16 -18.86 -17.98
C SER A 372 20.20 -19.08 -19.14
N ALA A 373 18.95 -18.65 -19.03
CA ALA A 373 17.87 -18.96 -19.97
C ALA A 373 17.55 -17.81 -20.92
N ILE A 374 17.87 -16.57 -20.55
CA ILE A 374 17.47 -15.35 -21.28
C ILE A 374 18.71 -14.58 -21.71
N ASP A 375 18.78 -14.21 -22.99
CA ASP A 375 19.93 -13.53 -23.60
C ASP A 375 19.70 -12.03 -23.89
N VAL A 376 18.49 -11.51 -23.60
CA VAL A 376 18.08 -10.13 -23.90
C VAL A 376 17.50 -9.44 -22.66
N PRO A 377 17.54 -8.11 -22.56
CA PRO A 377 16.88 -7.40 -21.48
C PRO A 377 15.37 -7.69 -21.43
N VAL A 378 14.85 -7.98 -20.22
CA VAL A 378 13.42 -8.28 -20.01
C VAL A 378 12.90 -7.73 -18.69
N VAL A 379 11.56 -7.50 -18.67
CA VAL A 379 10.76 -7.36 -17.45
C VAL A 379 9.63 -8.39 -17.52
N LEU A 380 9.65 -9.35 -16.59
CA LEU A 380 8.64 -10.41 -16.51
C LEU A 380 7.84 -10.28 -15.22
N ASP A 381 6.59 -10.71 -15.27
CA ASP A 381 5.73 -10.89 -14.10
C ASP A 381 5.51 -12.39 -13.88
N GLY A 382 5.66 -12.83 -12.64
CA GLY A 382 5.62 -14.25 -12.34
C GLY A 382 5.32 -14.52 -10.86
N GLU A 383 5.22 -15.81 -10.55
CA GLU A 383 5.03 -16.32 -9.19
C GLU A 383 6.20 -17.22 -8.82
N VAL A 384 6.80 -17.03 -7.65
CA VAL A 384 7.76 -17.95 -7.07
C VAL A 384 7.01 -18.93 -6.19
N VAL A 385 7.07 -20.21 -6.53
CA VAL A 385 6.36 -21.29 -5.86
C VAL A 385 7.35 -22.23 -5.19
N ALA A 386 7.12 -22.59 -3.94
CA ALA A 386 7.88 -23.66 -3.28
C ALA A 386 7.41 -25.02 -3.81
N VAL A 387 8.35 -25.93 -4.04
CA VAL A 387 8.06 -27.27 -4.57
C VAL A 387 8.80 -28.34 -3.78
N ASP A 388 8.22 -29.53 -3.73
CA ASP A 388 8.87 -30.73 -3.18
C ASP A 388 9.86 -31.35 -4.17
N ASP A 389 10.45 -32.51 -3.80
CA ASP A 389 11.43 -33.21 -4.63
C ASP A 389 10.83 -33.76 -5.95
N ASP A 390 9.52 -33.97 -6.00
CA ASP A 390 8.78 -34.46 -7.17
C ASP A 390 8.25 -33.26 -8.04
N GLY A 391 8.42 -32.02 -7.58
CA GLY A 391 7.98 -30.79 -8.27
C GLY A 391 6.53 -30.41 -7.96
N ALA A 392 5.88 -31.07 -6.97
CA ALA A 392 4.54 -30.68 -6.54
C ALA A 392 4.60 -29.40 -5.67
N PRO A 393 3.63 -28.49 -5.79
CA PRO A 393 3.62 -27.25 -5.03
C PRO A 393 3.47 -27.50 -3.52
N LEU A 394 4.23 -26.73 -2.76
CA LEU A 394 4.13 -26.66 -1.30
C LEU A 394 3.34 -25.41 -0.90
N PRO A 395 2.76 -25.37 0.31
CA PRO A 395 2.02 -24.19 0.78
C PRO A 395 2.84 -22.90 0.74
N PHE A 396 2.19 -21.75 0.49
CA PHE A 396 2.78 -20.41 0.46
C PHE A 396 3.73 -20.11 1.63
N GLN A 397 3.46 -20.65 2.81
CA GLN A 397 4.30 -20.46 4.01
C GLN A 397 5.75 -20.93 3.81
N GLU A 398 5.97 -21.94 2.99
CA GLU A 398 7.34 -22.40 2.69
C GLU A 398 8.08 -21.34 1.85
N VAL A 399 7.39 -20.65 0.94
CA VAL A 399 7.96 -19.50 0.20
C VAL A 399 8.32 -18.38 1.16
N LEU A 400 7.44 -18.03 2.10
CA LEU A 400 7.69 -16.97 3.09
C LEU A 400 8.93 -17.25 3.96
N ARG A 401 9.24 -18.51 4.22
CA ARG A 401 10.47 -18.88 4.95
C ARG A 401 11.73 -18.43 4.21
N ARG A 402 11.70 -18.40 2.87
CA ARG A 402 12.79 -17.89 2.02
C ARG A 402 12.92 -16.37 2.15
N PHE A 403 11.83 -15.64 2.03
CA PHE A 403 11.83 -14.17 2.04
C PHE A 403 12.23 -13.57 3.40
N ARG A 404 11.90 -14.20 4.51
CA ARG A 404 12.19 -13.69 5.87
C ARG A 404 13.66 -13.85 6.30
N ARG A 405 14.49 -14.60 5.57
CA ARG A 405 15.88 -14.86 5.96
C ARG A 405 16.86 -14.01 5.18
N LYS A 406 17.51 -13.08 5.90
CA LYS A 406 18.65 -12.28 5.39
C LYS A 406 20.01 -13.00 5.53
N TYR A 407 20.07 -14.11 6.27
CA TYR A 407 21.28 -14.89 6.57
C TYR A 407 21.00 -16.37 6.34
N ASP A 408 22.06 -17.15 6.02
CA ASP A 408 21.97 -18.60 5.76
C ASP A 408 21.13 -18.99 4.53
N VAL A 409 21.17 -18.14 3.46
CA VAL A 409 20.41 -18.34 2.22
C VAL A 409 20.72 -19.71 1.58
N GLU A 410 21.99 -20.13 1.53
CA GLU A 410 22.41 -21.44 0.99
C GLU A 410 21.76 -22.62 1.72
N GLN A 411 21.67 -22.56 3.06
CA GLN A 411 20.99 -23.61 3.83
C GLN A 411 19.48 -23.63 3.52
N MET A 412 18.87 -22.46 3.40
CA MET A 412 17.46 -22.36 3.07
C MET A 412 17.14 -22.86 1.67
N ARG A 413 18.06 -22.64 0.72
CA ARG A 413 17.96 -23.17 -0.65
C ARG A 413 17.92 -24.72 -0.67
N GLU A 414 18.68 -25.37 0.24
CA GLU A 414 18.65 -26.82 0.39
C GLU A 414 17.36 -27.34 1.10
N GLU A 415 16.79 -26.52 2.02
CA GLU A 415 15.60 -26.91 2.79
C GLU A 415 14.28 -26.66 2.04
N VAL A 416 14.19 -25.57 1.28
CA VAL A 416 13.00 -25.14 0.55
C VAL A 416 13.38 -24.81 -0.89
N ARG A 417 13.08 -25.70 -1.79
CA ARG A 417 13.28 -25.50 -3.22
C ARG A 417 12.18 -24.61 -3.78
N VAL A 418 12.53 -23.65 -4.63
CA VAL A 418 11.57 -22.77 -5.29
C VAL A 418 11.75 -22.77 -6.80
N GLU A 419 10.67 -22.51 -7.53
CA GLU A 419 10.64 -22.38 -8.99
C GLU A 419 9.92 -21.12 -9.40
N LEU A 420 10.39 -20.44 -10.45
CA LEU A 420 9.69 -19.30 -11.06
C LEU A 420 8.64 -19.80 -12.06
N ARG A 421 7.43 -19.30 -11.95
CA ARG A 421 6.31 -19.48 -12.88
C ARG A 421 5.99 -18.12 -13.52
N ALA A 422 6.72 -17.74 -14.57
CA ALA A 422 6.45 -16.52 -15.31
C ALA A 422 5.13 -16.66 -16.09
N PHE A 423 4.24 -15.66 -15.97
CA PHE A 423 2.92 -15.67 -16.60
C PHE A 423 2.68 -14.44 -17.48
N ASP A 424 3.54 -13.41 -17.43
CA ASP A 424 3.44 -12.22 -18.28
C ASP A 424 4.82 -11.69 -18.66
N CYS A 425 4.89 -10.98 -19.81
CA CYS A 425 6.09 -10.31 -20.31
C CYS A 425 5.75 -8.84 -20.55
N LEU A 426 6.36 -7.94 -19.76
CA LEU A 426 6.05 -6.52 -19.79
C LEU A 426 7.02 -5.72 -20.66
N HIS A 427 8.26 -6.23 -20.82
CA HIS A 427 9.29 -5.64 -21.66
C HIS A 427 10.22 -6.72 -22.19
N ALA A 428 10.66 -6.65 -23.45
CA ALA A 428 11.64 -7.55 -24.02
C ALA A 428 12.42 -6.92 -25.16
N ASP A 429 13.76 -6.95 -25.08
CA ASP A 429 14.69 -6.53 -26.14
C ASP A 429 14.45 -5.08 -26.63
N GLY A 430 14.09 -4.18 -25.72
CA GLY A 430 13.82 -2.77 -26.01
C GLY A 430 12.37 -2.46 -26.41
N ASP A 431 11.50 -3.47 -26.55
CA ASP A 431 10.08 -3.30 -26.81
C ASP A 431 9.28 -3.30 -25.51
N ASP A 432 8.52 -2.24 -25.28
CA ASP A 432 7.55 -2.13 -24.18
C ASP A 432 6.23 -2.82 -24.60
N LEU A 433 5.72 -3.71 -23.76
CA LEU A 433 4.58 -4.56 -24.07
C LEU A 433 3.35 -4.26 -23.21
N LEU A 434 3.36 -3.19 -22.38
CA LEU A 434 2.22 -2.87 -21.51
C LEU A 434 0.92 -2.66 -22.30
N ASP A 435 1.00 -1.97 -23.42
CA ASP A 435 -0.14 -1.67 -24.30
C ASP A 435 -0.47 -2.81 -25.28
N ALA A 436 0.35 -3.85 -25.31
CA ALA A 436 0.07 -5.02 -26.13
C ALA A 436 -1.07 -5.87 -25.50
N PRO A 437 -1.95 -6.47 -26.31
CA PRO A 437 -2.99 -7.36 -25.80
C PRO A 437 -2.37 -8.58 -25.08
N LEU A 438 -3.11 -9.11 -24.11
CA LEU A 438 -2.66 -10.27 -23.33
C LEU A 438 -2.22 -11.44 -24.24
N THR A 439 -2.87 -11.66 -25.38
CA THR A 439 -2.52 -12.75 -26.32
C THR A 439 -1.11 -12.64 -26.89
N GLU A 440 -0.55 -11.45 -26.98
CA GLU A 440 0.80 -11.22 -27.53
C GLU A 440 1.90 -11.36 -26.45
N ARG A 441 1.63 -10.91 -25.24
CA ARG A 441 2.62 -10.92 -24.14
C ARG A 441 3.09 -12.34 -23.73
N PRO A 442 2.20 -13.34 -23.46
CA PRO A 442 2.61 -14.72 -23.22
C PRO A 442 3.26 -15.40 -24.42
N ALA A 443 2.89 -15.01 -25.66
CA ALA A 443 3.55 -15.52 -26.85
C ALA A 443 5.03 -15.08 -26.85
N ARG A 444 5.32 -13.83 -26.49
CA ARG A 444 6.69 -13.32 -26.34
C ARG A 444 7.45 -14.06 -25.24
N LEU A 445 6.80 -14.32 -24.10
CA LEU A 445 7.36 -15.11 -23.01
C LEU A 445 7.73 -16.54 -23.48
N THR A 446 6.87 -17.17 -24.28
CA THR A 446 7.11 -18.50 -24.86
C THR A 446 8.31 -18.50 -25.80
N GLU A 447 8.51 -17.45 -26.60
CA GLU A 447 9.68 -17.31 -27.48
C GLU A 447 10.98 -17.20 -26.66
N LEU A 448 10.96 -16.46 -25.55
CA LEU A 448 12.11 -16.25 -24.67
C LEU A 448 12.51 -17.52 -23.91
N LEU A 449 11.55 -18.21 -23.31
CA LEU A 449 11.78 -19.34 -22.42
C LEU A 449 11.63 -20.72 -23.08
N GLY A 450 11.08 -20.77 -24.30
CA GLY A 450 10.92 -22.01 -25.07
C GLY A 450 9.90 -23.01 -24.49
N VAL A 451 9.05 -22.59 -23.57
CA VAL A 451 8.11 -23.48 -22.85
C VAL A 451 6.70 -22.88 -22.88
N ALA A 452 5.74 -23.66 -23.38
CA ALA A 452 4.32 -23.43 -23.14
C ALA A 452 3.75 -24.63 -22.38
N THR A 453 3.42 -24.47 -21.12
CA THR A 453 2.66 -25.48 -20.36
C THR A 453 1.30 -24.91 -20.00
N VAL A 454 0.24 -25.53 -20.54
CA VAL A 454 -1.13 -25.35 -20.06
C VAL A 454 -1.43 -26.55 -19.16
N GLU A 455 -1.58 -26.33 -17.86
CA GLU A 455 -1.97 -27.39 -16.93
C GLU A 455 -3.50 -27.48 -16.83
N GLU A 456 -4.04 -28.65 -17.17
CA GLU A 456 -5.47 -28.95 -17.22
C GLU A 456 -6.14 -29.18 -15.84
N ALA A 457 -5.40 -29.14 -14.72
CA ALA A 457 -5.92 -29.52 -13.39
C ALA A 457 -5.26 -28.75 -12.24
N ALA A 458 -5.42 -27.42 -12.20
CA ALA A 458 -4.79 -26.57 -11.20
C ALA A 458 -5.11 -26.99 -9.75
N LEU A 459 -6.37 -27.31 -9.43
CA LEU A 459 -6.78 -27.71 -8.08
C LEU A 459 -6.30 -29.12 -7.71
N ASP A 460 -6.33 -30.06 -8.68
CA ASP A 460 -5.84 -31.44 -8.44
C ASP A 460 -4.32 -31.46 -8.24
N ALA A 461 -3.60 -30.44 -8.77
CA ALA A 461 -2.17 -30.25 -8.57
C ALA A 461 -1.83 -29.50 -7.26
N GLY A 462 -2.82 -29.08 -6.48
CA GLY A 462 -2.60 -28.40 -5.19
C GLY A 462 -2.43 -26.87 -5.29
N HIS A 463 -2.84 -26.26 -6.41
CA HIS A 463 -2.82 -24.81 -6.57
C HIS A 463 -4.09 -24.13 -6.02
N GLU A 464 -4.01 -22.80 -5.77
CA GLU A 464 -5.03 -22.02 -5.08
C GLU A 464 -6.35 -21.86 -5.86
N GLY A 465 -6.32 -22.06 -7.19
CA GLY A 465 -7.49 -21.90 -8.06
C GLY A 465 -7.13 -21.57 -9.49
N ILE A 466 -7.96 -20.74 -10.13
CA ILE A 466 -7.73 -20.28 -11.51
C ILE A 466 -7.77 -18.76 -11.62
N MET A 467 -7.03 -18.26 -12.60
CA MET A 467 -7.13 -16.89 -13.10
C MET A 467 -7.87 -16.89 -14.43
N LEU A 468 -8.79 -15.96 -14.61
CA LEU A 468 -9.48 -15.70 -15.87
C LEU A 468 -9.02 -14.32 -16.34
N LYS A 469 -8.54 -14.24 -17.57
CA LYS A 469 -7.99 -13.00 -18.13
C LYS A 469 -8.66 -12.69 -19.47
N ASP A 470 -8.98 -11.41 -19.69
CA ASP A 470 -9.46 -10.92 -20.97
C ASP A 470 -8.33 -10.99 -22.02
N PRO A 471 -8.51 -11.75 -23.13
CA PRO A 471 -7.48 -11.90 -24.16
C PRO A 471 -7.02 -10.59 -24.81
N GLN A 472 -7.87 -9.57 -24.80
CA GLN A 472 -7.61 -8.27 -25.43
C GLN A 472 -7.12 -7.22 -24.44
N SER A 473 -7.02 -7.55 -23.15
CA SER A 473 -6.60 -6.58 -22.14
C SER A 473 -5.14 -6.21 -22.25
N THR A 474 -4.85 -4.94 -22.03
CA THR A 474 -3.52 -4.40 -21.78
C THR A 474 -3.11 -4.67 -20.33
N TYR A 475 -1.83 -4.46 -20.01
CA TYR A 475 -1.37 -4.52 -18.64
C TYR A 475 -1.46 -3.13 -18.01
N ALA A 476 -2.27 -2.97 -16.99
CA ALA A 476 -2.49 -1.72 -16.27
C ALA A 476 -1.85 -1.78 -14.87
N PRO A 477 -0.60 -1.31 -14.70
CA PRO A 477 0.10 -1.34 -13.41
C PRO A 477 -0.70 -0.67 -12.29
N GLY A 478 -0.76 -1.30 -11.11
CA GLY A 478 -1.44 -0.77 -9.93
C GLY A 478 -2.98 -0.80 -9.98
N LYS A 479 -3.59 -1.09 -11.13
CA LYS A 479 -5.05 -1.10 -11.25
C LYS A 479 -5.63 -2.45 -10.85
N ARG A 480 -6.77 -2.39 -10.16
CA ARG A 480 -7.65 -3.54 -9.94
C ARG A 480 -8.83 -3.44 -10.92
N GLY A 481 -8.61 -3.92 -12.13
CA GLY A 481 -9.62 -3.91 -13.18
C GLY A 481 -10.38 -5.23 -13.28
N ARG A 482 -11.52 -5.23 -14.04
CA ARG A 482 -12.30 -6.44 -14.34
C ARG A 482 -11.67 -7.29 -15.44
N ASN A 483 -10.55 -6.87 -16.02
CA ASN A 483 -9.85 -7.60 -17.08
C ASN A 483 -9.13 -8.87 -16.56
N TRP A 484 -8.89 -8.96 -15.26
CA TRP A 484 -8.36 -10.15 -14.59
C TRP A 484 -9.28 -10.54 -13.44
N LEU A 485 -9.81 -11.75 -13.48
CA LEU A 485 -10.66 -12.31 -12.43
C LEU A 485 -9.96 -13.50 -11.77
N LYS A 486 -9.98 -13.54 -10.44
CA LYS A 486 -9.51 -14.70 -9.66
C LYS A 486 -10.71 -15.50 -9.20
N ARG A 487 -10.65 -16.82 -9.35
CA ARG A 487 -11.61 -17.75 -8.80
C ARG A 487 -10.90 -18.78 -7.92
N LYS A 488 -11.22 -18.74 -6.65
CA LYS A 488 -10.84 -19.77 -5.69
C LYS A 488 -11.94 -20.84 -5.61
N PRO A 489 -11.64 -22.09 -5.17
CA PRO A 489 -12.67 -23.07 -4.87
C PRO A 489 -13.64 -22.53 -3.82
N ASP A 490 -14.80 -23.16 -3.71
CA ASP A 490 -15.77 -22.82 -2.66
C ASP A 490 -15.07 -22.95 -1.30
N VAL A 491 -15.26 -21.92 -0.46
CA VAL A 491 -14.64 -21.82 0.86
C VAL A 491 -15.14 -22.97 1.73
N GLU A 492 -14.24 -23.74 2.34
CA GLU A 492 -14.61 -24.71 3.37
C GLU A 492 -15.10 -23.98 4.61
N THR A 493 -16.06 -24.56 5.32
CA THR A 493 -16.59 -23.97 6.56
C THR A 493 -16.33 -24.87 7.75
N LEU A 494 -16.09 -24.26 8.91
CA LEU A 494 -16.05 -24.89 10.22
C LEU A 494 -17.10 -24.31 11.13
N ASP A 495 -17.70 -25.15 11.97
CA ASP A 495 -18.53 -24.71 13.08
C ASP A 495 -17.64 -24.49 14.30
N LEU A 496 -17.51 -23.24 14.77
CA LEU A 496 -16.62 -22.86 15.85
C LEU A 496 -17.36 -22.09 16.93
N VAL A 497 -17.02 -22.32 18.19
CA VAL A 497 -17.65 -21.64 19.31
C VAL A 497 -16.93 -20.32 19.61
N VAL A 498 -17.70 -19.28 19.92
CA VAL A 498 -17.15 -18.01 20.39
C VAL A 498 -16.77 -18.13 21.87
N THR A 499 -15.49 -17.95 22.18
CA THR A 499 -14.95 -18.00 23.56
C THR A 499 -14.41 -16.67 24.04
N GLY A 500 -14.37 -15.65 23.18
CA GLY A 500 -13.98 -14.29 23.51
C GLY A 500 -14.36 -13.32 22.40
N ALA A 501 -14.23 -12.04 22.70
CA ALA A 501 -14.45 -10.97 21.72
C ALA A 501 -13.61 -9.74 22.07
N GLU A 502 -13.60 -8.78 21.15
CA GLU A 502 -13.00 -7.45 21.37
C GLU A 502 -13.99 -6.37 21.00
N TRP A 503 -14.06 -5.32 21.81
CA TRP A 503 -14.86 -4.14 21.51
C TRP A 503 -14.25 -3.41 20.31
N GLY A 504 -15.10 -2.94 19.41
CA GLY A 504 -14.69 -2.16 18.25
C GLY A 504 -14.16 -0.76 18.63
N GLU A 505 -13.68 -0.03 17.64
CA GLU A 505 -13.16 1.33 17.81
C GLU A 505 -14.02 2.38 17.09
N GLY A 506 -13.84 3.64 17.46
CA GLY A 506 -14.50 4.77 16.81
C GLY A 506 -16.04 4.66 16.84
N ARG A 507 -16.68 4.59 15.68
CA ARG A 507 -18.15 4.49 15.56
C ARG A 507 -18.71 3.16 16.09
N ARG A 508 -17.90 2.11 16.11
CA ARG A 508 -18.25 0.75 16.58
C ARG A 508 -17.81 0.48 18.02
N ALA A 509 -17.38 1.48 18.79
CA ALA A 509 -16.86 1.32 20.16
C ALA A 509 -17.84 0.66 21.16
N ASN A 510 -19.13 0.62 20.83
CA ASN A 510 -20.17 -0.03 21.65
C ASN A 510 -20.61 -1.40 21.10
N LEU A 511 -19.94 -1.89 20.06
CA LEU A 511 -20.21 -3.18 19.42
C LEU A 511 -18.99 -4.09 19.57
N LEU A 512 -19.24 -5.39 19.70
CA LEU A 512 -18.17 -6.40 19.60
C LEU A 512 -17.76 -6.49 18.14
N GLY A 513 -16.50 -6.11 17.82
CA GLY A 513 -15.99 -6.01 16.44
C GLY A 513 -15.15 -7.20 15.98
N THR A 514 -14.61 -7.99 16.93
CA THR A 514 -13.75 -9.16 16.64
C THR A 514 -14.14 -10.30 17.56
N PHE A 515 -14.22 -11.53 17.05
CA PHE A 515 -14.66 -12.69 17.81
C PHE A 515 -13.58 -13.76 17.83
N LEU A 516 -13.19 -14.23 19.03
CA LEU A 516 -12.22 -15.32 19.23
C LEU A 516 -12.93 -16.67 19.04
N LEU A 517 -12.41 -17.49 18.14
CA LEU A 517 -12.98 -18.75 17.72
C LEU A 517 -12.24 -19.94 18.30
N SER A 518 -12.99 -20.90 18.81
CA SER A 518 -12.44 -22.12 19.42
C SER A 518 -13.19 -23.36 18.97
N ALA A 519 -12.48 -24.49 18.94
CA ALA A 519 -13.05 -25.81 18.71
C ALA A 519 -13.01 -26.66 19.98
N TRP A 520 -13.91 -27.61 20.08
CA TRP A 520 -13.90 -28.62 21.13
C TRP A 520 -12.72 -29.58 20.95
N ALA A 521 -11.92 -29.80 22.00
CA ALA A 521 -10.79 -30.74 21.98
C ALA A 521 -11.07 -31.97 22.83
N ASP A 522 -11.27 -33.12 22.16
CA ASP A 522 -11.34 -34.41 22.84
C ASP A 522 -9.97 -34.77 23.50
N GLY A 523 -9.92 -34.84 24.81
CA GLY A 523 -8.73 -35.27 25.54
C GLY A 523 -7.93 -34.19 26.26
N ALA A 524 -8.47 -32.95 26.41
CA ALA A 524 -7.83 -31.88 27.22
C ALA A 524 -7.73 -32.27 28.72
N ASP A 525 -8.45 -33.27 29.18
CA ASP A 525 -8.47 -33.74 30.58
C ASP A 525 -7.15 -34.39 31.06
N ASP A 526 -6.25 -34.79 30.14
CA ASP A 526 -5.04 -35.57 30.51
C ASP A 526 -3.76 -34.71 30.70
N ARG A 527 -3.81 -33.37 30.53
CA ARG A 527 -2.63 -32.49 30.61
C ARG A 527 -2.57 -31.53 31.78
N ALA A 528 -3.59 -31.47 32.64
CA ALA A 528 -3.60 -30.58 33.81
C ALA A 528 -3.14 -31.32 35.08
N ASP A 529 -1.82 -31.43 35.31
CA ASP A 529 -1.20 -31.91 36.57
C ASP A 529 -0.67 -30.73 37.42
N ASP A 530 -1.33 -29.55 37.42
CA ASP A 530 -0.96 -28.46 38.29
C ASP A 530 -2.07 -27.96 39.23
N GLY A 531 -3.15 -28.68 39.35
CA GLY A 531 -4.13 -28.46 40.44
C GLY A 531 -5.04 -27.25 40.29
N THR A 532 -5.17 -26.66 39.12
CA THR A 532 -6.23 -25.68 38.81
C THR A 532 -7.42 -26.37 38.19
N ALA A 533 -8.53 -26.40 38.92
CA ALA A 533 -9.79 -27.02 38.49
C ALA A 533 -10.41 -26.19 37.36
N GLY A 534 -10.61 -26.81 36.18
CA GLY A 534 -11.32 -26.23 35.03
C GLY A 534 -10.42 -26.02 33.83
N GLY A 535 -9.78 -27.12 33.34
CA GLY A 535 -9.03 -27.07 32.08
C GLY A 535 -9.99 -26.98 30.89
N ASP A 536 -9.75 -25.99 30.05
CA ASP A 536 -10.58 -25.60 28.94
C ASP A 536 -10.76 -26.79 27.96
N ALA A 537 -11.99 -27.19 27.77
CA ALA A 537 -12.38 -28.16 26.74
C ALA A 537 -12.27 -27.56 25.32
N TYR A 538 -11.93 -26.28 25.21
CA TYR A 538 -11.86 -25.52 23.96
C TYR A 538 -10.44 -25.07 23.67
N VAL A 539 -10.03 -25.22 22.42
CA VAL A 539 -8.75 -24.73 21.89
C VAL A 539 -9.00 -23.66 20.83
N THR A 540 -8.29 -22.54 20.93
CA THR A 540 -8.47 -21.41 20.00
C THR A 540 -7.81 -21.69 18.66
N LEU A 541 -8.47 -21.26 17.55
CA LEU A 541 -8.02 -21.41 16.16
C LEU A 541 -7.87 -20.09 15.42
N GLY A 542 -8.41 -19.00 15.93
CA GLY A 542 -8.34 -17.72 15.22
C GLY A 542 -9.28 -16.68 15.76
N LYS A 543 -9.27 -15.53 15.09
CA LYS A 543 -10.20 -14.44 15.30
C LYS A 543 -10.91 -14.12 13.99
N VAL A 544 -12.20 -13.78 14.03
CA VAL A 544 -12.95 -13.32 12.88
C VAL A 544 -13.50 -11.91 13.13
N ALA A 545 -13.31 -11.03 12.16
CA ALA A 545 -13.83 -9.66 12.13
C ALA A 545 -14.44 -9.29 10.77
N THR A 546 -14.30 -10.16 9.77
CA THR A 546 -14.71 -9.93 8.38
C THR A 546 -15.96 -10.74 8.01
N GLY A 547 -16.69 -10.28 7.00
CA GLY A 547 -17.95 -10.91 6.59
C GLY A 547 -19.14 -10.58 7.51
N ILE A 548 -19.08 -9.48 8.27
CA ILE A 548 -20.10 -9.12 9.26
C ILE A 548 -20.56 -7.67 9.00
N THR A 549 -21.82 -7.49 8.70
CA THR A 549 -22.43 -6.17 8.53
C THR A 549 -22.64 -5.46 9.89
N ASP A 550 -22.85 -4.15 9.89
CA ASP A 550 -23.11 -3.39 11.13
C ASP A 550 -24.36 -3.88 11.86
N GLU A 551 -25.41 -4.26 11.13
CA GLU A 551 -26.65 -4.83 11.69
C GLU A 551 -26.40 -6.19 12.35
N GLU A 552 -25.58 -7.03 11.74
CA GLU A 552 -25.16 -8.32 12.33
C GLU A 552 -24.28 -8.11 13.56
N LEU A 553 -23.36 -7.12 13.56
CA LEU A 553 -22.56 -6.78 14.73
C LEU A 553 -23.45 -6.33 15.92
N GLU A 554 -24.51 -5.56 15.68
CA GLU A 554 -25.48 -5.19 16.70
C GLU A 554 -26.19 -6.44 17.25
N SER A 555 -26.69 -7.30 16.37
CA SER A 555 -27.36 -8.56 16.73
C SER A 555 -26.43 -9.52 17.49
N LEU A 556 -25.18 -9.68 17.04
CA LEU A 556 -24.19 -10.52 17.70
C LEU A 556 -23.78 -9.95 19.07
N THR A 557 -23.66 -8.62 19.19
CA THR A 557 -23.37 -7.95 20.45
C THR A 557 -24.50 -8.17 21.46
N GLU A 558 -25.76 -8.00 21.06
CA GLU A 558 -26.93 -8.28 21.93
C GLU A 558 -26.96 -9.74 22.36
N ARG A 559 -26.62 -10.65 21.45
CA ARG A 559 -26.62 -12.10 21.70
C ARG A 559 -25.51 -12.55 22.66
N LEU A 560 -24.31 -11.99 22.52
CA LEU A 560 -23.14 -12.38 23.32
C LEU A 560 -23.04 -11.65 24.66
N THR A 561 -23.61 -10.45 24.79
CA THR A 561 -23.60 -9.67 26.04
C THR A 561 -24.04 -10.47 27.27
N PRO A 562 -25.11 -11.31 27.25
CA PRO A 562 -25.52 -12.12 28.41
C PRO A 562 -24.46 -13.19 28.81
N HIS A 563 -23.54 -13.53 27.92
CA HIS A 563 -22.52 -14.56 28.10
C HIS A 563 -21.14 -13.98 28.42
N ILE A 564 -21.00 -12.68 28.59
CA ILE A 564 -19.74 -12.05 29.00
C ILE A 564 -19.44 -12.42 30.44
N GLU A 565 -18.32 -13.08 30.67
CA GLU A 565 -17.84 -13.47 31.99
C GLU A 565 -16.89 -12.45 32.60
N HIS A 566 -16.00 -11.88 31.76
CA HIS A 566 -14.97 -10.95 32.21
C HIS A 566 -14.62 -9.97 31.10
N GLU A 567 -14.34 -8.71 31.49
CA GLU A 567 -13.86 -7.66 30.60
C GLU A 567 -12.51 -7.12 31.13
N ASP A 568 -11.52 -7.01 30.23
CA ASP A 568 -10.23 -6.40 30.50
C ASP A 568 -9.86 -5.46 29.36
N GLY A 569 -10.13 -4.16 29.56
CA GLY A 569 -10.00 -3.15 28.52
C GLY A 569 -10.92 -3.41 27.33
N GLN A 570 -10.35 -3.64 26.16
CA GLN A 570 -11.12 -3.97 24.93
C GLN A 570 -11.45 -5.46 24.82
N THR A 571 -10.70 -6.33 25.52
CA THR A 571 -10.86 -7.78 25.41
C THR A 571 -11.95 -8.29 26.34
N VAL A 572 -12.77 -9.20 25.82
CA VAL A 572 -13.92 -9.77 26.52
C VAL A 572 -13.81 -11.29 26.50
N SER A 573 -13.94 -11.93 27.68
CA SER A 573 -14.10 -13.39 27.81
C SER A 573 -15.57 -13.74 27.76
N VAL A 574 -15.93 -14.72 26.95
CA VAL A 574 -17.33 -15.13 26.70
C VAL A 574 -17.51 -16.60 27.08
N GLU A 575 -18.55 -16.90 27.88
CA GLU A 575 -18.98 -18.28 28.13
C GLU A 575 -19.35 -18.95 26.79
N PRO A 576 -18.80 -20.16 26.51
CA PRO A 576 -19.08 -20.87 25.27
C PRO A 576 -20.58 -21.20 25.12
N ALA A 577 -21.29 -20.42 24.33
CA ALA A 577 -22.74 -20.54 24.15
C ALA A 577 -23.20 -20.39 22.69
N VAL A 578 -22.44 -19.68 21.88
CA VAL A 578 -22.80 -19.35 20.50
C VAL A 578 -21.81 -19.98 19.54
N VAL A 579 -22.31 -20.68 18.53
CA VAL A 579 -21.52 -21.32 17.47
C VAL A 579 -21.67 -20.53 16.19
N PHE A 580 -20.54 -20.19 15.58
CA PHE A 580 -20.46 -19.56 14.27
C PHE A 580 -20.11 -20.59 13.21
N GLU A 581 -20.72 -20.50 12.05
CA GLU A 581 -20.19 -21.04 10.82
C GLU A 581 -19.19 -20.06 10.26
N VAL A 582 -17.95 -20.52 10.04
CA VAL A 582 -16.83 -19.68 9.61
C VAL A 582 -16.20 -20.27 8.36
N GLY A 583 -16.20 -19.51 7.28
CA GLY A 583 -15.46 -19.85 6.08
C GLY A 583 -13.98 -19.59 6.28
N TYR A 584 -13.12 -20.43 5.70
CA TYR A 584 -11.66 -20.25 5.76
C TYR A 584 -11.01 -20.79 4.48
N GLU A 585 -9.81 -20.32 4.17
CA GLU A 585 -9.07 -20.76 3.00
C GLU A 585 -8.13 -21.95 3.33
N GLU A 586 -7.51 -21.92 4.50
CA GLU A 586 -6.52 -22.91 4.91
C GLU A 586 -6.41 -22.98 6.44
N ILE A 587 -6.00 -24.14 6.97
CA ILE A 587 -5.61 -24.31 8.37
C ILE A 587 -4.09 -24.38 8.45
N GLN A 588 -3.47 -23.39 9.08
CA GLN A 588 -2.02 -23.24 9.16
C GLN A 588 -1.49 -23.57 10.55
N GLN A 589 -0.23 -24.03 10.67
CA GLN A 589 0.43 -24.15 11.96
C GLN A 589 0.71 -22.75 12.54
N SER A 590 0.33 -22.51 13.78
CA SER A 590 0.51 -21.24 14.46
C SER A 590 0.90 -21.42 15.93
N PRO A 591 1.97 -20.78 16.39
CA PRO A 591 2.31 -20.77 17.82
C PRO A 591 1.44 -19.80 18.64
N THR A 592 0.62 -18.99 18.00
CA THR A 592 -0.17 -17.92 18.64
C THR A 592 -1.40 -18.47 19.36
N TYR A 593 -2.04 -19.48 18.78
CA TYR A 593 -3.29 -20.05 19.30
C TYR A 593 -3.05 -21.36 20.04
N SER A 594 -3.91 -21.65 21.04
CA SER A 594 -3.75 -22.82 21.91
C SER A 594 -3.92 -24.17 21.21
N SER A 595 -4.60 -24.20 20.05
CA SER A 595 -4.69 -25.37 19.18
C SER A 595 -3.35 -25.74 18.53
N GLY A 596 -2.41 -24.80 18.40
CA GLY A 596 -1.24 -24.92 17.54
C GLY A 596 -1.51 -24.67 16.06
N TYR A 597 -2.73 -24.24 15.72
CA TYR A 597 -3.19 -23.94 14.37
C TYR A 597 -3.90 -22.58 14.31
N ALA A 598 -3.98 -21.98 13.11
CA ALA A 598 -4.72 -20.77 12.80
C ALA A 598 -5.52 -20.96 11.52
N LEU A 599 -6.68 -20.31 11.44
CA LEU A 599 -7.44 -20.18 10.19
C LEU A 599 -6.86 -19.04 9.37
N ARG A 600 -6.62 -19.28 8.08
CA ARG A 600 -6.24 -18.26 7.11
C ARG A 600 -7.51 -17.61 6.54
N PHE A 601 -7.59 -16.27 6.59
CA PHE A 601 -8.73 -15.48 6.13
C PHE A 601 -10.09 -15.97 6.64
N PRO A 602 -10.28 -16.07 7.96
CA PRO A 602 -11.57 -16.49 8.50
C PRO A 602 -12.65 -15.45 8.20
N ARG A 603 -13.79 -15.89 7.68
CA ARG A 603 -14.96 -15.05 7.38
C ARG A 603 -16.18 -15.60 8.10
N PHE A 604 -16.95 -14.72 8.71
CA PHE A 604 -18.24 -15.07 9.30
C PHE A 604 -19.24 -15.40 8.17
N VAL A 605 -19.90 -16.55 8.30
CA VAL A 605 -20.96 -17.00 7.38
C VAL A 605 -22.32 -16.88 8.03
N GLY A 606 -22.40 -17.20 9.32
CA GLY A 606 -23.65 -17.15 10.05
C GLY A 606 -23.58 -17.76 11.44
N VAL A 607 -24.66 -17.60 12.21
CA VAL A 607 -24.82 -18.25 13.52
C VAL A 607 -25.50 -19.61 13.34
N ARG A 608 -24.93 -20.64 13.93
CA ARG A 608 -25.46 -22.02 13.90
C ARG A 608 -26.39 -22.25 15.08
N GLU A 609 -27.68 -21.97 14.86
CA GLU A 609 -28.72 -22.19 15.88
C GLU A 609 -29.03 -23.69 16.13
N ASP A 610 -28.67 -24.53 15.18
CA ASP A 610 -28.84 -25.98 15.20
C ASP A 610 -27.69 -26.73 15.87
N LYS A 611 -26.61 -26.00 16.29
CA LYS A 611 -25.42 -26.55 16.93
C LYS A 611 -25.30 -26.12 18.39
N SER A 612 -24.78 -27.00 19.21
CA SER A 612 -24.35 -26.68 20.57
C SER A 612 -22.82 -26.48 20.63
N PRO A 613 -22.30 -25.79 21.66
CA PRO A 613 -20.85 -25.66 21.85
C PRO A 613 -20.04 -26.96 21.85
N ALA A 614 -20.66 -28.09 22.17
CA ALA A 614 -20.02 -29.40 22.13
C ALA A 614 -19.97 -30.02 20.72
N ASP A 615 -20.63 -29.40 19.75
CA ASP A 615 -20.66 -29.83 18.35
C ASP A 615 -19.65 -29.03 17.48
N ALA A 616 -18.94 -28.03 18.09
CA ALA A 616 -18.00 -27.15 17.43
C ALA A 616 -16.57 -27.70 17.41
#